data_b54b9c181a4f740ecb9433e729418085
#
_entry.id   b54b9c181a4f740ecb9433e729418085
#
_cell.length_a   1.000
_cell.length_b   1.000
_cell.length_c   1.000
_cell.angle_alpha   90.00
_cell.angle_beta   90.00
_cell.angle_gamma   90.00
#
_symmetry.space_group_name_H-M   'P 1'
#
loop_
_entity.id
_entity.type
_entity.pdbx_description
1 polymer ?
#
loop_
_entity_poly.entity_id
_entity_poly.type
_entity_poly.pdbx_seq_one_letter_code
_entity_poly.pdbx_strand_id
1 'polypeptide(L)'
;MANHDILDLHSETPMVQLRQLSRNIRPVVMAKLEYLNPACSHYYRVAAAVVRDAEERRLIHPGMTLVDWTYGNSGIALAMAAVSHGYKVLLVAPDRISREKQDVLRALGAELVITPSEAIAGEPRSCMNVAGNLVNNIPNAFFAGMYDHPLNLEVHRDGTGCEIAAQTDGKVTHVFVPMSSAAMISGIAAALKSRIPGVKIVGVEPVGSVFSALLKEGRPGDTLYSDLEEIGAQQQPSFWDPSVIDEVVQVSDGEAMNCARELLRSDAVFAGSASGAVMAAALRAGEELDDSACIVAVLSDFGGYYLSKMYRDDWMREKGLYRREKLSLEQITAEDILQLKAPRDLIVAYPENTLAEVFEMMKQNDVSQLPIVSYNAPIGSISENKILSILIENDDAMNSKVVGFMEPAFPVCQTDATISELSEKLQQNAAGVLISLLDGKLQLLTKSDLIDALTHK
;
A
#
# COMPACT_ATOMS: atom_id res chain seq x y z
N MET A 1 -31.77 13.77 15.64
CA MET A 1 -31.77 13.49 17.10
C MET A 1 -30.36 13.12 17.49
N ALA A 2 -29.90 13.41 18.71
CA ALA A 2 -28.57 12.92 19.15
C ALA A 2 -28.65 11.41 19.43
N ASN A 3 -27.62 10.65 19.01
CA ASN A 3 -27.50 9.26 19.38
C ASN A 3 -27.15 9.16 20.88
N HIS A 4 -27.70 8.19 21.57
CA HIS A 4 -27.49 8.02 23.00
C HIS A 4 -26.29 7.12 23.32
N ASP A 5 -25.84 6.33 22.33
CA ASP A 5 -24.75 5.40 22.45
C ASP A 5 -23.84 5.49 21.22
N ILE A 6 -22.52 5.30 21.43
CA ILE A 6 -21.57 5.21 20.33
C ILE A 6 -21.87 4.01 19.42
N LEU A 7 -22.43 2.93 19.99
CA LEU A 7 -22.83 1.75 19.22
C LEU A 7 -23.93 2.03 18.19
N ASP A 8 -24.66 3.16 18.31
CA ASP A 8 -25.67 3.57 17.33
C ASP A 8 -25.07 4.13 16.02
N LEU A 9 -23.75 4.43 16.02
CA LEU A 9 -23.05 5.05 14.88
C LEU A 9 -22.52 4.01 13.87
N HIS A 10 -23.30 3.00 13.53
CA HIS A 10 -22.88 1.89 12.67
C HIS A 10 -23.61 1.80 11.32
N SER A 11 -24.58 2.67 11.05
CA SER A 11 -25.43 2.62 9.86
C SER A 11 -25.19 3.81 8.93
N GLU A 12 -25.70 3.68 7.70
CA GLU A 12 -25.69 4.73 6.67
C GLU A 12 -24.30 5.26 6.33
N THR A 13 -23.32 4.37 6.22
CA THR A 13 -22.00 4.79 5.76
C THR A 13 -22.10 5.46 4.38
N PRO A 14 -21.36 6.55 4.14
CA PRO A 14 -21.47 7.30 2.89
C PRO A 14 -20.96 6.52 1.68
N MET A 15 -21.51 6.88 0.51
CA MET A 15 -21.04 6.44 -0.80
C MET A 15 -20.67 7.68 -1.62
N VAL A 16 -19.51 7.64 -2.30
CA VAL A 16 -19.03 8.74 -3.13
C VAL A 16 -18.73 8.26 -4.55
N GLN A 17 -19.05 9.09 -5.53
CA GLN A 17 -18.64 8.84 -6.92
C GLN A 17 -17.20 9.29 -7.09
N LEU A 18 -16.34 8.40 -7.59
CA LEU A 18 -14.98 8.75 -8.00
C LEU A 18 -15.01 9.47 -9.35
N ARG A 19 -14.14 10.47 -9.50
CA ARG A 19 -14.10 11.29 -10.72
C ARG A 19 -12.72 11.35 -11.34
N GLN A 20 -11.68 11.35 -10.52
CA GLN A 20 -10.31 11.49 -11.03
C GLN A 20 -9.69 10.13 -11.32
N LEU A 21 -9.76 9.21 -10.38
CA LEU A 21 -9.17 7.87 -10.54
C LEU A 21 -9.90 7.07 -11.65
N SER A 22 -11.21 7.25 -11.79
CA SER A 22 -12.04 6.57 -12.81
C SER A 22 -12.20 7.32 -14.14
N ARG A 23 -11.52 8.46 -14.33
CA ARG A 23 -11.73 9.35 -15.51
C ARG A 23 -11.50 8.70 -16.88
N ASN A 24 -10.72 7.62 -16.92
CA ASN A 24 -10.34 6.95 -18.18
C ASN A 24 -11.21 5.72 -18.50
N ILE A 25 -12.19 5.40 -17.66
CA ILE A 25 -13.14 4.30 -17.88
C ILE A 25 -14.56 4.86 -18.05
N ARG A 26 -15.40 4.10 -18.76
CA ARG A 26 -16.75 4.55 -19.12
C ARG A 26 -17.78 4.40 -17.99
N PRO A 27 -17.75 3.33 -17.18
CA PRO A 27 -18.70 3.12 -16.09
C PRO A 27 -18.66 4.20 -15.02
N VAL A 28 -19.81 4.38 -14.35
CA VAL A 28 -19.85 5.12 -13.09
C VAL A 28 -19.22 4.24 -12.00
N VAL A 29 -18.21 4.76 -11.30
CA VAL A 29 -17.56 4.07 -10.17
C VAL A 29 -17.89 4.79 -8.88
N MET A 30 -18.50 4.04 -7.96
CA MET A 30 -18.89 4.49 -6.62
C MET A 30 -18.03 3.78 -5.58
N ALA A 31 -17.57 4.50 -4.57
CA ALA A 31 -16.87 3.95 -3.40
C ALA A 31 -17.82 3.96 -2.19
N LYS A 32 -18.17 2.79 -1.67
CA LYS A 32 -18.92 2.63 -0.41
C LYS A 32 -17.92 2.68 0.74
N LEU A 33 -17.93 3.75 1.53
CA LEU A 33 -16.93 4.04 2.55
C LEU A 33 -17.29 3.38 3.89
N GLU A 34 -17.17 2.05 3.95
CA GLU A 34 -17.50 1.26 5.14
C GLU A 34 -16.59 1.54 6.34
N TYR A 35 -15.47 2.21 6.14
CA TYR A 35 -14.59 2.63 7.21
C TYR A 35 -14.96 3.98 7.86
N LEU A 36 -15.95 4.71 7.36
CA LEU A 36 -16.43 5.96 7.98
C LEU A 36 -17.42 5.67 9.13
N ASN A 37 -16.89 5.16 10.21
CA ASN A 37 -17.55 4.88 11.48
C ASN A 37 -16.51 5.00 12.61
N PRO A 38 -16.91 4.89 13.90
CA PRO A 38 -15.99 5.08 15.03
C PRO A 38 -14.73 4.21 15.00
N ALA A 39 -14.82 2.95 14.58
CA ALA A 39 -13.67 2.05 14.52
C ALA A 39 -12.92 2.07 13.17
N CYS A 40 -13.30 2.96 12.27
CA CYS A 40 -12.68 3.10 10.95
C CYS A 40 -12.59 1.77 10.16
N SER A 41 -13.59 0.89 10.31
CA SER A 41 -13.69 -0.37 9.54
C SER A 41 -15.11 -0.93 9.56
N HIS A 42 -15.44 -1.76 8.54
CA HIS A 42 -16.73 -2.45 8.47
C HIS A 42 -17.04 -3.32 9.71
N TYR A 43 -16.01 -3.77 10.42
CA TYR A 43 -16.18 -4.58 11.64
C TYR A 43 -16.91 -3.85 12.77
N TYR A 44 -17.01 -2.52 12.72
CA TYR A 44 -17.77 -1.81 13.74
C TYR A 44 -19.26 -2.20 13.79
N ARG A 45 -19.86 -2.46 12.63
CA ARG A 45 -21.23 -3.01 12.55
C ARG A 45 -21.34 -4.36 13.27
N VAL A 46 -20.35 -5.22 13.05
CA VAL A 46 -20.30 -6.54 13.65
C VAL A 46 -20.12 -6.47 15.16
N ALA A 47 -19.14 -5.68 15.62
CA ALA A 47 -18.86 -5.50 17.05
C ALA A 47 -20.06 -4.93 17.82
N ALA A 48 -20.71 -3.90 17.28
CA ALA A 48 -21.91 -3.32 17.87
C ALA A 48 -23.04 -4.34 18.00
N ALA A 49 -23.27 -5.14 16.96
CA ALA A 49 -24.30 -6.17 16.97
C ALA A 49 -23.98 -7.32 17.95
N VAL A 50 -22.73 -7.79 17.97
CA VAL A 50 -22.30 -8.89 18.85
C VAL A 50 -22.38 -8.47 20.32
N VAL A 51 -21.91 -7.27 20.68
CA VAL A 51 -21.99 -6.79 22.06
C VAL A 51 -23.42 -6.62 22.52
N ARG A 52 -24.31 -6.03 21.69
CA ARG A 52 -25.74 -5.89 22.00
C ARG A 52 -26.44 -7.23 22.17
N ASP A 53 -26.26 -8.15 21.23
CA ASP A 53 -26.87 -9.51 21.33
C ASP A 53 -26.43 -10.21 22.62
N ALA A 54 -25.15 -10.14 22.95
CA ALA A 54 -24.61 -10.75 24.15
C ALA A 54 -25.19 -10.12 25.44
N GLU A 55 -25.39 -8.80 25.47
CA GLU A 55 -26.05 -8.09 26.58
C GLU A 55 -27.54 -8.44 26.70
N GLU A 56 -28.29 -8.38 25.60
CA GLU A 56 -29.71 -8.71 25.55
C GLU A 56 -29.96 -10.15 26.01
N ARG A 57 -29.09 -11.07 25.60
CA ARG A 57 -29.12 -12.47 26.01
C ARG A 57 -28.53 -12.71 27.41
N ARG A 58 -28.03 -11.65 28.07
CA ARG A 58 -27.40 -11.72 29.40
C ARG A 58 -26.19 -12.66 29.47
N LEU A 59 -25.45 -12.80 28.38
CA LEU A 59 -24.23 -13.58 28.30
C LEU A 59 -23.04 -12.81 28.88
N ILE A 60 -23.11 -11.48 28.83
CA ILE A 60 -22.08 -10.57 29.37
C ILE A 60 -22.70 -9.54 30.30
N HIS A 61 -21.88 -9.01 31.22
CA HIS A 61 -22.22 -7.92 32.11
C HIS A 61 -20.97 -7.07 32.38
N PRO A 62 -21.10 -5.77 32.74
CA PRO A 62 -19.96 -4.89 33.02
C PRO A 62 -18.93 -5.54 33.95
N GLY A 63 -17.65 -5.36 33.63
CA GLY A 63 -16.52 -5.95 34.36
C GLY A 63 -16.03 -7.30 33.82
N MET A 64 -16.76 -7.96 32.93
CA MET A 64 -16.28 -9.16 32.22
C MET A 64 -15.19 -8.80 31.20
N THR A 65 -14.40 -9.81 30.80
CA THR A 65 -13.37 -9.68 29.77
C THR A 65 -13.86 -10.28 28.47
N LEU A 66 -13.97 -9.47 27.42
CA LEU A 66 -14.22 -9.94 26.06
C LEU A 66 -12.89 -10.38 25.44
N VAL A 67 -12.85 -11.60 24.92
CA VAL A 67 -11.66 -12.19 24.30
C VAL A 67 -11.95 -12.47 22.84
N ASP A 68 -11.02 -12.12 21.95
CA ASP A 68 -11.08 -12.51 20.54
C ASP A 68 -9.68 -12.54 19.92
N TRP A 69 -9.57 -13.08 18.73
CA TRP A 69 -8.39 -12.95 17.89
C TRP A 69 -8.65 -11.91 16.78
N THR A 70 -7.57 -11.28 16.26
CA THR A 70 -7.75 -10.19 15.32
C THR A 70 -6.53 -10.01 14.40
N TYR A 71 -6.77 -9.53 13.17
CA TYR A 71 -5.74 -8.90 12.32
C TYR A 71 -5.71 -7.36 12.46
N GLY A 72 -6.34 -6.83 13.51
CA GLY A 72 -6.30 -5.43 13.91
C GLY A 72 -7.66 -4.77 13.89
N ASN A 73 -8.32 -4.63 12.74
CA ASN A 73 -9.55 -3.85 12.59
C ASN A 73 -10.73 -4.43 13.39
N SER A 74 -10.93 -5.75 13.39
CA SER A 74 -11.98 -6.39 14.20
C SER A 74 -11.74 -6.18 15.69
N GLY A 75 -10.47 -6.26 16.14
CA GLY A 75 -10.09 -5.99 17.51
C GLY A 75 -10.31 -4.55 17.94
N ILE A 76 -9.98 -3.58 17.09
CA ILE A 76 -10.27 -2.15 17.34
C ILE A 76 -11.76 -1.93 17.47
N ALA A 77 -12.57 -2.53 16.59
CA ALA A 77 -14.01 -2.44 16.64
C ALA A 77 -14.60 -3.03 17.92
N LEU A 78 -14.13 -4.23 18.32
CA LEU A 78 -14.55 -4.86 19.57
C LEU A 78 -14.14 -4.04 20.79
N ALA A 79 -12.90 -3.52 20.81
CA ALA A 79 -12.43 -2.69 21.93
C ALA A 79 -13.23 -1.40 22.08
N MET A 80 -13.57 -0.72 20.97
CA MET A 80 -14.41 0.47 21.00
C MET A 80 -15.82 0.17 21.51
N ALA A 81 -16.44 -0.90 21.01
CA ALA A 81 -17.77 -1.33 21.44
C ALA A 81 -17.80 -1.72 22.93
N ALA A 82 -16.75 -2.38 23.39
CA ALA A 82 -16.65 -2.91 24.74
C ALA A 82 -16.37 -1.83 25.80
N VAL A 83 -15.44 -0.91 25.50
CA VAL A 83 -14.97 0.11 26.47
C VAL A 83 -16.09 1.03 26.93
N SER A 84 -16.99 1.45 26.03
CA SER A 84 -18.11 2.31 26.38
C SER A 84 -19.13 1.66 27.32
N HIS A 85 -19.16 0.33 27.40
CA HIS A 85 -20.04 -0.47 28.22
C HIS A 85 -19.37 -1.08 29.45
N GLY A 86 -18.12 -0.70 29.73
CA GLY A 86 -17.40 -1.12 30.95
C GLY A 86 -16.84 -2.54 30.91
N TYR A 87 -16.60 -3.10 29.72
CA TYR A 87 -15.92 -4.38 29.53
C TYR A 87 -14.41 -4.20 29.42
N LYS A 88 -13.67 -5.20 29.84
CA LYS A 88 -12.26 -5.37 29.53
C LYS A 88 -12.12 -6.10 28.22
N VAL A 89 -11.03 -5.88 27.50
CA VAL A 89 -10.77 -6.53 26.23
C VAL A 89 -9.38 -7.15 26.22
N LEU A 90 -9.29 -8.41 25.83
CA LEU A 90 -8.05 -9.13 25.59
C LEU A 90 -8.06 -9.67 24.16
N LEU A 91 -7.08 -9.26 23.38
CA LEU A 91 -6.98 -9.61 21.96
C LEU A 91 -5.69 -10.38 21.67
N VAL A 92 -5.81 -11.35 20.79
CA VAL A 92 -4.67 -12.10 20.27
C VAL A 92 -4.47 -11.75 18.81
N ALA A 93 -3.29 -11.27 18.45
CA ALA A 93 -2.98 -10.81 17.11
C ALA A 93 -1.63 -11.31 16.62
N PRO A 94 -1.46 -11.55 15.30
CA PRO A 94 -0.15 -11.86 14.74
C PRO A 94 0.76 -10.63 14.74
N ASP A 95 2.07 -10.86 14.82
CA ASP A 95 3.11 -9.82 14.88
C ASP A 95 3.18 -8.93 13.62
N ARG A 96 2.59 -9.39 12.51
CA ARG A 96 2.52 -8.65 11.23
C ARG A 96 1.54 -7.48 11.21
N ILE A 97 0.62 -7.35 12.18
CA ILE A 97 -0.31 -6.20 12.19
C ILE A 97 0.45 -4.88 12.31
N SER A 98 -0.06 -3.83 11.66
CA SER A 98 0.60 -2.52 11.64
C SER A 98 0.81 -1.97 13.05
N ARG A 99 1.84 -1.13 13.20
CA ARG A 99 2.14 -0.48 14.48
C ARG A 99 0.98 0.41 14.93
N GLU A 100 0.37 1.12 13.99
CA GLU A 100 -0.76 2.00 14.24
C GLU A 100 -1.93 1.25 14.87
N LYS A 101 -2.27 0.07 14.36
CA LYS A 101 -3.32 -0.77 14.92
C LYS A 101 -2.99 -1.22 16.34
N GLN A 102 -1.73 -1.64 16.59
CA GLN A 102 -1.30 -2.00 17.94
C GLN A 102 -1.39 -0.83 18.92
N ASP A 103 -1.00 0.37 18.49
CA ASP A 103 -1.02 1.57 19.33
C ASP A 103 -2.46 2.01 19.63
N VAL A 104 -3.38 1.93 18.65
CA VAL A 104 -4.82 2.19 18.87
C VAL A 104 -5.42 1.19 19.85
N LEU A 105 -5.13 -0.10 19.72
CA LEU A 105 -5.61 -1.12 20.64
C LEU A 105 -5.15 -0.86 22.09
N ARG A 106 -3.87 -0.52 22.28
CA ARG A 106 -3.34 -0.15 23.59
C ARG A 106 -3.95 1.13 24.15
N ALA A 107 -4.17 2.13 23.29
CA ALA A 107 -4.83 3.40 23.68
C ALA A 107 -6.27 3.19 24.13
N LEU A 108 -6.98 2.21 23.56
CA LEU A 108 -8.31 1.78 24.02
C LEU A 108 -8.28 0.95 25.31
N GLY A 109 -7.10 0.66 25.87
CA GLY A 109 -6.94 -0.13 27.08
C GLY A 109 -7.07 -1.65 26.85
N ALA A 110 -7.04 -2.13 25.63
CA ALA A 110 -7.05 -3.55 25.34
C ALA A 110 -5.71 -4.21 25.72
N GLU A 111 -5.76 -5.37 26.38
CA GLU A 111 -4.61 -6.25 26.53
C GLU A 111 -4.35 -6.95 25.20
N LEU A 112 -3.08 -6.95 24.75
CA LEU A 112 -2.69 -7.49 23.45
C LEU A 112 -1.63 -8.57 23.60
N VAL A 113 -1.97 -9.79 23.19
CA VAL A 113 -1.08 -10.95 23.08
C VAL A 113 -0.63 -11.10 21.64
N ILE A 114 0.67 -11.09 21.39
CA ILE A 114 1.25 -11.22 20.06
C ILE A 114 1.66 -12.66 19.79
N THR A 115 1.28 -13.19 18.62
CA THR A 115 1.61 -14.52 18.13
C THR A 115 2.42 -14.45 16.84
N PRO A 116 3.19 -15.50 16.49
CA PRO A 116 3.93 -15.53 15.24
C PRO A 116 3.00 -15.54 14.01
N SER A 117 3.30 -14.72 13.01
CA SER A 117 2.53 -14.66 11.76
C SER A 117 2.67 -15.89 10.87
N GLU A 118 3.76 -16.64 11.01
CA GLU A 118 4.00 -17.90 10.29
C GLU A 118 3.17 -19.07 10.82
N ALA A 119 2.53 -18.92 12.01
CA ALA A 119 1.64 -19.96 12.54
C ALA A 119 0.35 -20.02 11.72
N ILE A 120 0.14 -21.14 11.03
CA ILE A 120 -1.06 -21.35 10.22
C ILE A 120 -2.28 -21.71 11.09
N ALA A 121 -3.46 -21.55 10.52
CA ALA A 121 -4.71 -21.93 11.16
C ALA A 121 -4.68 -23.41 11.57
N GLY A 122 -5.06 -23.71 12.82
CA GLY A 122 -5.01 -25.05 13.40
C GLY A 122 -3.77 -25.36 14.24
N GLU A 123 -2.66 -24.62 14.05
CA GLU A 123 -1.51 -24.76 14.94
C GLU A 123 -1.77 -24.18 16.35
N PRO A 124 -1.21 -24.81 17.41
CA PRO A 124 -1.39 -24.32 18.78
C PRO A 124 -0.95 -22.86 19.00
N ARG A 125 0.01 -22.36 18.20
CA ARG A 125 0.55 -20.99 18.27
C ARG A 125 -0.23 -19.98 17.43
N SER A 126 -1.23 -20.41 16.64
CA SER A 126 -2.05 -19.50 15.86
C SER A 126 -2.86 -18.57 16.77
N CYS A 127 -3.12 -17.35 16.32
CA CYS A 127 -3.88 -16.37 17.12
C CYS A 127 -5.27 -16.90 17.52
N MET A 128 -5.92 -17.64 16.65
CA MET A 128 -7.24 -18.26 16.91
C MET A 128 -7.17 -19.27 18.05
N ASN A 129 -6.20 -20.21 18.02
CA ASN A 129 -6.07 -21.23 19.06
C ASN A 129 -5.60 -20.65 20.40
N VAL A 130 -4.73 -19.66 20.37
CA VAL A 130 -4.29 -18.96 21.59
C VAL A 130 -5.47 -18.21 22.22
N ALA A 131 -6.31 -17.50 21.47
CA ALA A 131 -7.51 -16.84 21.98
C ALA A 131 -8.50 -17.83 22.58
N GLY A 132 -8.78 -18.94 21.89
CA GLY A 132 -9.65 -20.00 22.40
C GLY A 132 -9.14 -20.64 23.70
N ASN A 133 -7.84 -20.81 23.86
CA ASN A 133 -7.24 -21.30 25.10
C ASN A 133 -7.32 -20.27 26.23
N LEU A 134 -7.10 -18.98 25.94
CA LEU A 134 -7.14 -17.92 26.95
C LEU A 134 -8.54 -17.75 27.55
N VAL A 135 -9.59 -17.79 26.73
CA VAL A 135 -10.99 -17.66 27.23
C VAL A 135 -11.33 -18.74 28.25
N ASN A 136 -10.82 -19.95 28.09
CA ASN A 136 -11.07 -21.07 29.01
C ASN A 136 -10.32 -20.94 30.36
N ASN A 137 -9.28 -20.10 30.40
CA ASN A 137 -8.43 -19.94 31.57
C ASN A 137 -8.64 -18.62 32.34
N ILE A 138 -9.45 -17.70 31.80
CA ILE A 138 -9.72 -16.41 32.41
C ILE A 138 -11.11 -16.42 33.03
N PRO A 139 -11.22 -16.20 34.38
CA PRO A 139 -12.53 -16.08 35.01
C PRO A 139 -13.36 -14.94 34.43
N ASN A 140 -14.63 -15.17 34.21
CA ASN A 140 -15.57 -14.20 33.64
C ASN A 140 -15.12 -13.67 32.25
N ALA A 141 -14.53 -14.54 31.44
CA ALA A 141 -14.24 -14.23 30.04
C ALA A 141 -15.38 -14.68 29.13
N PHE A 142 -15.56 -13.95 28.03
CA PHE A 142 -16.51 -14.25 26.96
C PHE A 142 -15.77 -14.21 25.63
N PHE A 143 -15.89 -15.25 24.82
CA PHE A 143 -15.33 -15.26 23.47
C PHE A 143 -16.29 -14.58 22.51
N ALA A 144 -15.89 -13.45 21.95
CA ALA A 144 -16.74 -12.69 21.02
C ALA A 144 -16.90 -13.37 19.67
N GLY A 145 -15.84 -14.03 19.17
CA GLY A 145 -15.88 -14.87 17.98
C GLY A 145 -16.36 -14.17 16.71
N MET A 146 -16.04 -12.88 16.56
CA MET A 146 -16.61 -12.00 15.53
C MET A 146 -16.44 -12.51 14.10
N TYR A 147 -15.35 -13.23 13.82
CA TYR A 147 -15.04 -13.73 12.50
C TYR A 147 -16.10 -14.71 11.97
N ASP A 148 -16.53 -15.65 12.83
CA ASP A 148 -17.51 -16.71 12.51
C ASP A 148 -18.89 -16.46 13.15
N HIS A 149 -19.11 -15.27 13.73
CA HIS A 149 -20.39 -14.96 14.37
C HIS A 149 -21.51 -14.77 13.33
N PRO A 150 -22.70 -15.38 13.47
CA PRO A 150 -23.80 -15.25 12.51
C PRO A 150 -24.19 -13.80 12.20
N LEU A 151 -24.14 -12.91 13.21
CA LEU A 151 -24.40 -11.49 13.03
C LEU A 151 -23.43 -10.80 12.07
N ASN A 152 -22.24 -11.38 11.83
CA ASN A 152 -21.31 -10.84 10.83
C ASN A 152 -21.91 -10.85 9.42
N LEU A 153 -22.66 -11.88 9.07
CA LEU A 153 -23.39 -11.93 7.79
C LEU A 153 -24.63 -11.02 7.82
N GLU A 154 -25.39 -11.06 8.92
CA GLU A 154 -26.68 -10.37 9.03
C GLU A 154 -26.54 -8.85 8.95
N VAL A 155 -25.58 -8.25 9.63
CA VAL A 155 -25.34 -6.79 9.58
C VAL A 155 -24.99 -6.29 8.18
N HIS A 156 -24.38 -7.12 7.35
CA HIS A 156 -24.09 -6.78 5.97
C HIS A 156 -25.26 -7.04 5.03
N ARG A 157 -26.13 -8.02 5.33
CA ARG A 157 -27.38 -8.27 4.61
C ARG A 157 -28.36 -7.12 4.86
N ASP A 158 -28.62 -6.82 6.13
CA ASP A 158 -29.67 -5.90 6.54
C ASP A 158 -29.22 -4.43 6.56
N GLY A 159 -27.90 -4.20 6.62
CA GLY A 159 -27.26 -2.88 6.57
C GLY A 159 -26.58 -2.62 5.22
N THR A 160 -25.30 -2.98 5.06
CA THR A 160 -24.45 -2.59 3.92
C THR A 160 -25.09 -2.87 2.55
N GLY A 161 -25.66 -4.06 2.36
CA GLY A 161 -26.30 -4.43 1.09
C GLY A 161 -27.56 -3.61 0.81
N CYS A 162 -28.40 -3.37 1.83
CA CYS A 162 -29.59 -2.52 1.70
C CYS A 162 -29.23 -1.06 1.43
N GLU A 163 -28.19 -0.54 2.08
CA GLU A 163 -27.67 0.80 1.86
C GLU A 163 -27.14 0.99 0.43
N ILE A 164 -26.39 0.01 -0.11
CA ILE A 164 -25.92 0.03 -1.50
C ILE A 164 -27.09 0.10 -2.47
N ALA A 165 -28.12 -0.73 -2.27
CA ALA A 165 -29.31 -0.71 -3.13
C ALA A 165 -30.01 0.67 -3.11
N ALA A 166 -30.19 1.25 -1.92
CA ALA A 166 -30.83 2.54 -1.75
C ALA A 166 -29.98 3.71 -2.32
N GLN A 167 -28.69 3.75 -2.01
CA GLN A 167 -27.78 4.82 -2.43
C GLN A 167 -27.50 4.83 -3.94
N THR A 168 -27.74 3.72 -4.63
CA THR A 168 -27.62 3.62 -6.10
C THR A 168 -28.97 3.69 -6.81
N ASP A 169 -30.07 3.94 -6.11
CA ASP A 169 -31.44 3.81 -6.63
C ASP A 169 -31.70 2.50 -7.37
N GLY A 170 -31.10 1.40 -6.91
CA GLY A 170 -31.15 0.09 -7.53
C GLY A 170 -30.42 -0.03 -8.88
N LYS A 171 -29.58 0.93 -9.26
CA LYS A 171 -28.88 0.95 -10.56
C LYS A 171 -27.53 0.25 -10.55
N VAL A 172 -27.07 -0.25 -9.39
CA VAL A 172 -25.79 -0.96 -9.30
C VAL A 172 -25.82 -2.23 -10.15
N THR A 173 -24.77 -2.42 -10.96
CA THR A 173 -24.61 -3.59 -11.82
C THR A 173 -23.53 -4.55 -11.33
N HIS A 174 -22.46 -4.00 -10.73
CA HIS A 174 -21.32 -4.76 -10.24
C HIS A 174 -20.93 -4.28 -8.85
N VAL A 175 -20.73 -5.20 -7.92
CA VAL A 175 -20.27 -4.89 -6.57
C VAL A 175 -19.00 -5.67 -6.27
N PHE A 176 -17.92 -4.95 -5.98
CA PHE A 176 -16.62 -5.53 -5.61
C PHE A 176 -16.47 -5.50 -4.09
N VAL A 177 -16.20 -6.67 -3.50
CA VAL A 177 -16.17 -6.84 -2.04
C VAL A 177 -14.89 -7.57 -1.63
N PRO A 178 -14.14 -7.08 -0.62
CA PRO A 178 -12.96 -7.80 -0.13
C PRO A 178 -13.40 -9.08 0.60
N MET A 179 -12.66 -10.15 0.39
CA MET A 179 -12.98 -11.46 0.96
C MET A 179 -12.02 -11.83 2.10
N SER A 180 -12.60 -12.20 3.24
CA SER A 180 -11.85 -12.80 4.38
C SER A 180 -12.69 -13.91 5.01
N SER A 181 -13.65 -13.64 5.90
CA SER A 181 -14.61 -14.63 6.43
C SER A 181 -15.71 -15.02 5.43
N ALA A 182 -15.81 -14.32 4.30
CA ALA A 182 -16.90 -14.34 3.33
C ALA A 182 -18.26 -13.83 3.86
N ALA A 183 -18.38 -13.44 5.15
CA ALA A 183 -19.64 -12.97 5.72
C ALA A 183 -20.17 -11.71 5.03
N MET A 184 -19.28 -10.71 4.81
CA MET A 184 -19.66 -9.44 4.19
C MET A 184 -20.16 -9.64 2.75
N ILE A 185 -19.44 -10.39 1.92
CA ILE A 185 -19.85 -10.61 0.53
C ILE A 185 -21.14 -11.40 0.45
N SER A 186 -21.30 -12.45 1.27
CA SER A 186 -22.52 -13.28 1.30
C SER A 186 -23.72 -12.49 1.81
N GLY A 187 -23.54 -11.64 2.81
CA GLY A 187 -24.60 -10.73 3.30
C GLY A 187 -25.02 -9.71 2.25
N ILE A 188 -24.06 -9.00 1.63
CA ILE A 188 -24.33 -8.04 0.54
C ILE A 188 -25.02 -8.75 -0.64
N ALA A 189 -24.54 -9.93 -1.04
CA ALA A 189 -25.11 -10.70 -2.13
C ALA A 189 -26.57 -11.09 -1.85
N ALA A 190 -26.88 -11.59 -0.65
CA ALA A 190 -28.24 -11.92 -0.24
C ALA A 190 -29.19 -10.73 -0.33
N ALA A 191 -28.74 -9.54 0.11
CA ALA A 191 -29.53 -8.32 0.03
C ALA A 191 -29.75 -7.83 -1.40
N LEU A 192 -28.71 -7.82 -2.23
CA LEU A 192 -28.76 -7.22 -3.57
C LEU A 192 -29.44 -8.16 -4.58
N LYS A 193 -29.09 -9.44 -4.61
CA LYS A 193 -29.67 -10.39 -5.57
C LYS A 193 -31.19 -10.57 -5.38
N SER A 194 -31.69 -10.35 -4.15
CA SER A 194 -33.13 -10.36 -3.89
C SER A 194 -33.87 -9.12 -4.41
N ARG A 195 -33.17 -8.01 -4.67
CA ARG A 195 -33.76 -6.71 -5.02
C ARG A 195 -33.43 -6.25 -6.43
N ILE A 196 -32.24 -6.61 -6.93
CA ILE A 196 -31.69 -6.12 -8.20
C ILE A 196 -31.36 -7.31 -9.10
N PRO A 197 -32.25 -7.68 -10.02
CA PRO A 197 -32.00 -8.78 -10.95
C PRO A 197 -30.76 -8.53 -11.81
N GLY A 198 -29.88 -9.52 -11.90
CA GLY A 198 -28.69 -9.46 -12.75
C GLY A 198 -27.47 -8.75 -12.13
N VAL A 199 -27.57 -8.23 -10.89
CA VAL A 199 -26.40 -7.66 -10.21
C VAL A 199 -25.27 -8.69 -10.09
N LYS A 200 -24.06 -8.31 -10.41
CA LYS A 200 -22.86 -9.14 -10.32
C LYS A 200 -22.13 -8.88 -8.99
N ILE A 201 -21.87 -9.94 -8.26
CA ILE A 201 -21.15 -9.91 -6.99
C ILE A 201 -19.76 -10.48 -7.23
N VAL A 202 -18.76 -9.62 -7.12
CA VAL A 202 -17.36 -9.95 -7.39
C VAL A 202 -16.56 -9.93 -6.09
N GLY A 203 -16.04 -11.08 -5.73
CA GLY A 203 -15.12 -11.21 -4.60
C GLY A 203 -13.70 -10.80 -5.00
N VAL A 204 -13.03 -10.10 -4.12
CA VAL A 204 -11.62 -9.70 -4.33
C VAL A 204 -10.75 -10.35 -3.27
N GLU A 205 -9.66 -10.98 -3.72
CA GLU A 205 -8.69 -11.63 -2.86
C GLU A 205 -7.25 -11.31 -3.27
N PRO A 206 -6.25 -11.41 -2.37
CA PRO A 206 -4.86 -11.36 -2.75
C PRO A 206 -4.44 -12.60 -3.54
N VAL A 207 -3.42 -12.47 -4.39
CA VAL A 207 -2.77 -13.62 -5.03
C VAL A 207 -2.30 -14.60 -3.95
N GLY A 208 -2.64 -15.87 -4.11
CA GLY A 208 -2.30 -16.92 -3.14
C GLY A 208 -3.32 -17.12 -2.01
N SER A 209 -4.50 -16.51 -2.09
CA SER A 209 -5.65 -16.83 -1.24
C SER A 209 -6.47 -17.98 -1.87
N VAL A 210 -7.42 -18.53 -1.13
CA VAL A 210 -8.11 -19.80 -1.48
C VAL A 210 -9.38 -19.65 -2.32
N PHE A 211 -9.98 -18.44 -2.42
CA PHE A 211 -11.35 -18.29 -2.92
C PHE A 211 -11.50 -18.55 -4.42
N SER A 212 -10.52 -18.14 -5.25
CA SER A 212 -10.55 -18.46 -6.68
C SER A 212 -10.54 -19.96 -6.94
N ALA A 213 -9.74 -20.72 -6.19
CA ALA A 213 -9.69 -22.17 -6.31
C ALA A 213 -10.97 -22.81 -5.77
N LEU A 214 -11.50 -22.32 -4.64
CA LEU A 214 -12.79 -22.76 -4.10
C LEU A 214 -13.94 -22.55 -5.09
N LEU A 215 -13.96 -21.42 -5.81
CA LEU A 215 -15.01 -21.15 -6.79
C LEU A 215 -14.88 -22.03 -8.04
N LYS A 216 -13.64 -22.21 -8.54
CA LYS A 216 -13.38 -22.92 -9.81
C LYS A 216 -13.31 -24.44 -9.64
N GLU A 217 -12.68 -24.92 -8.55
CA GLU A 217 -12.33 -26.32 -8.35
C GLU A 217 -13.10 -26.97 -7.18
N GLY A 218 -13.83 -26.20 -6.37
CA GLY A 218 -14.54 -26.68 -5.18
C GLY A 218 -13.62 -27.09 -4.01
N ARG A 219 -12.33 -26.76 -4.08
CA ARG A 219 -11.34 -27.07 -3.04
C ARG A 219 -10.34 -25.90 -2.90
N PRO A 220 -9.75 -25.69 -1.71
CA PRO A 220 -8.73 -24.67 -1.54
C PRO A 220 -7.48 -25.00 -2.36
N GLY A 221 -6.86 -23.97 -2.97
CA GLY A 221 -5.55 -24.06 -3.62
C GLY A 221 -4.40 -23.89 -2.65
N ASP A 222 -3.17 -23.89 -3.19
CA ASP A 222 -1.97 -23.55 -2.43
C ASP A 222 -2.01 -22.08 -2.01
N THR A 223 -1.62 -21.82 -0.77
CA THR A 223 -1.61 -20.46 -0.22
C THR A 223 -0.22 -19.84 -0.29
N LEU A 224 -0.16 -18.54 -0.61
CA LEU A 224 1.06 -17.75 -0.62
C LEU A 224 0.95 -16.62 0.43
N TYR A 225 2.11 -16.13 0.86
CA TYR A 225 2.17 -14.96 1.71
C TYR A 225 1.77 -13.70 0.94
N SER A 226 1.02 -12.83 1.59
CA SER A 226 0.66 -11.49 1.11
C SER A 226 0.90 -10.46 2.22
N ASP A 227 1.41 -9.30 1.86
CA ASP A 227 1.56 -8.15 2.77
C ASP A 227 0.23 -7.37 2.96
N LEU A 228 -0.85 -7.73 2.24
CA LEU A 228 -2.17 -7.15 2.46
C LEU A 228 -2.74 -7.63 3.80
N GLU A 229 -3.41 -6.73 4.50
CA GLU A 229 -4.09 -7.02 5.75
C GLU A 229 -5.60 -7.01 5.55
N GLU A 230 -6.35 -7.74 6.38
CA GLU A 230 -7.82 -7.77 6.40
C GLU A 230 -8.49 -8.35 5.14
N ILE A 231 -7.75 -8.99 4.28
CA ILE A 231 -8.23 -9.61 3.03
C ILE A 231 -7.50 -10.94 2.80
N GLY A 232 -8.19 -11.89 2.20
CA GLY A 232 -7.67 -13.23 1.94
C GLY A 232 -7.98 -14.23 3.05
N ALA A 233 -7.86 -15.52 2.71
CA ALA A 233 -7.98 -16.65 3.63
C ALA A 233 -7.01 -17.77 3.23
N GLN A 234 -6.60 -18.58 4.21
CA GLN A 234 -5.73 -19.76 4.00
C GLN A 234 -6.51 -21.08 3.95
N GLN A 235 -7.79 -21.05 4.35
CA GLN A 235 -8.69 -22.18 4.33
C GLN A 235 -10.10 -21.70 4.03
N GLN A 236 -11.00 -22.61 3.67
CA GLN A 236 -12.40 -22.27 3.39
C GLN A 236 -13.07 -21.72 4.66
N PRO A 237 -13.60 -20.48 4.63
CA PRO A 237 -14.32 -19.89 5.75
C PRO A 237 -15.74 -20.44 5.90
N SER A 238 -16.33 -20.25 7.10
CA SER A 238 -17.67 -20.73 7.44
C SER A 238 -18.79 -20.13 6.60
N PHE A 239 -18.64 -18.87 6.17
CA PHE A 239 -19.65 -18.15 5.37
C PHE A 239 -19.44 -18.24 3.86
N TRP A 240 -18.56 -19.14 3.41
CA TRP A 240 -18.34 -19.35 1.99
C TRP A 240 -19.57 -19.95 1.32
N ASP A 241 -20.19 -19.21 0.42
CA ASP A 241 -21.31 -19.66 -0.41
C ASP A 241 -21.05 -19.31 -1.88
N PRO A 242 -20.55 -20.26 -2.68
CA PRO A 242 -20.27 -20.03 -4.09
C PRO A 242 -21.53 -19.74 -4.93
N SER A 243 -22.73 -20.08 -4.44
CA SER A 243 -23.98 -19.88 -5.19
C SER A 243 -24.37 -18.40 -5.34
N VAL A 244 -23.87 -17.55 -4.46
CA VAL A 244 -24.20 -16.11 -4.44
C VAL A 244 -23.07 -15.23 -5.02
N ILE A 245 -21.91 -15.80 -5.35
CA ILE A 245 -20.73 -15.10 -5.86
C ILE A 245 -20.61 -15.39 -7.37
N ASP A 246 -20.56 -14.34 -8.18
CA ASP A 246 -20.48 -14.49 -9.64
C ASP A 246 -19.04 -14.68 -10.12
N GLU A 247 -18.07 -14.02 -9.45
CA GLU A 247 -16.66 -14.04 -9.81
C GLU A 247 -15.77 -13.81 -8.60
N VAL A 248 -14.53 -14.34 -8.63
CA VAL A 248 -13.46 -13.99 -7.70
C VAL A 248 -12.25 -13.53 -8.48
N VAL A 249 -11.77 -12.33 -8.14
CA VAL A 249 -10.67 -11.63 -8.81
C VAL A 249 -9.48 -11.54 -7.88
N GLN A 250 -8.31 -11.96 -8.39
CA GLN A 250 -7.05 -11.82 -7.67
C GLN A 250 -6.37 -10.49 -7.96
N VAL A 251 -5.79 -9.91 -6.90
CA VAL A 251 -5.02 -8.66 -6.96
C VAL A 251 -3.68 -8.86 -6.24
N SER A 252 -2.60 -8.39 -6.85
CA SER A 252 -1.28 -8.43 -6.22
C SER A 252 -1.14 -7.33 -5.16
N ASP A 253 -0.21 -7.53 -4.21
CA ASP A 253 0.09 -6.56 -3.15
C ASP A 253 0.47 -5.18 -3.75
N GLY A 254 1.27 -5.20 -4.82
CA GLY A 254 1.69 -3.98 -5.51
C GLY A 254 0.52 -3.23 -6.15
N GLU A 255 -0.39 -3.92 -6.86
CA GLU A 255 -1.60 -3.30 -7.44
C GLU A 255 -2.48 -2.68 -6.35
N ALA A 256 -2.75 -3.43 -5.28
CA ALA A 256 -3.60 -2.99 -4.19
C ALA A 256 -3.07 -1.73 -3.50
N MET A 257 -1.81 -1.78 -3.05
CA MET A 257 -1.21 -0.70 -2.27
C MET A 257 -0.99 0.57 -3.09
N ASN A 258 -0.55 0.44 -4.36
CA ASN A 258 -0.41 1.61 -5.23
C ASN A 258 -1.77 2.22 -5.58
N CYS A 259 -2.81 1.40 -5.83
CA CYS A 259 -4.17 1.89 -6.07
C CYS A 259 -4.72 2.67 -4.85
N ALA A 260 -4.52 2.19 -3.63
CA ALA A 260 -4.91 2.93 -2.42
C ALA A 260 -4.18 4.29 -2.30
N ARG A 261 -2.90 4.34 -2.65
CA ARG A 261 -2.11 5.59 -2.69
C ARG A 261 -2.61 6.56 -3.76
N GLU A 262 -2.92 6.05 -4.95
CA GLU A 262 -3.52 6.86 -6.04
C GLU A 262 -4.90 7.38 -5.63
N LEU A 263 -5.75 6.56 -5.03
CA LEU A 263 -7.09 6.92 -4.58
C LEU A 263 -7.05 8.09 -3.57
N LEU A 264 -6.08 8.07 -2.65
CA LEU A 264 -5.87 9.19 -1.72
C LEU A 264 -5.46 10.48 -2.45
N ARG A 265 -4.56 10.38 -3.43
CA ARG A 265 -4.00 11.55 -4.13
C ARG A 265 -4.94 12.14 -5.17
N SER A 266 -5.78 11.31 -5.80
CA SER A 266 -6.68 11.74 -6.86
C SER A 266 -8.04 12.20 -6.35
N ASP A 267 -8.65 11.44 -5.45
CA ASP A 267 -10.03 11.64 -4.99
C ASP A 267 -10.15 11.89 -3.47
N ALA A 268 -9.00 12.05 -2.78
CA ALA A 268 -8.91 12.30 -1.33
C ALA A 268 -9.60 11.20 -0.48
N VAL A 269 -9.70 9.98 -0.99
CA VAL A 269 -10.27 8.83 -0.29
C VAL A 269 -9.14 8.06 0.39
N PHE A 270 -9.04 8.19 1.73
CA PHE A 270 -7.95 7.63 2.51
C PHE A 270 -8.27 6.21 2.98
N ALA A 271 -8.01 5.24 2.13
CA ALA A 271 -8.40 3.85 2.30
C ALA A 271 -7.19 2.93 2.60
N GLY A 272 -7.44 1.77 3.20
CA GLY A 272 -6.43 0.79 3.54
C GLY A 272 -6.10 -0.19 2.41
N SER A 273 -5.34 -1.24 2.74
CA SER A 273 -4.81 -2.20 1.75
C SER A 273 -5.89 -3.08 1.12
N ALA A 274 -6.86 -3.54 1.92
CA ALA A 274 -8.00 -4.31 1.41
C ALA A 274 -8.88 -3.48 0.48
N SER A 275 -9.13 -2.22 0.86
CA SER A 275 -9.86 -1.25 0.03
C SER A 275 -9.14 -0.95 -1.28
N GLY A 276 -7.80 -0.83 -1.24
CA GLY A 276 -6.98 -0.66 -2.43
C GLY A 276 -7.08 -1.83 -3.39
N ALA A 277 -7.10 -3.07 -2.88
CA ALA A 277 -7.30 -4.26 -3.69
C ALA A 277 -8.67 -4.25 -4.39
N VAL A 278 -9.73 -3.91 -3.65
CA VAL A 278 -11.09 -3.82 -4.20
C VAL A 278 -11.18 -2.76 -5.29
N MET A 279 -10.58 -1.60 -5.07
CA MET A 279 -10.58 -0.52 -6.04
C MET A 279 -9.78 -0.88 -7.29
N ALA A 280 -8.62 -1.51 -7.16
CA ALA A 280 -7.81 -1.97 -8.31
C ALA A 280 -8.60 -2.97 -9.18
N ALA A 281 -9.28 -3.95 -8.55
CA ALA A 281 -10.13 -4.88 -9.25
C ALA A 281 -11.31 -4.20 -9.97
N ALA A 282 -11.97 -3.25 -9.30
CA ALA A 282 -13.10 -2.51 -9.85
C ALA A 282 -12.71 -1.66 -11.07
N LEU A 283 -11.56 -0.97 -11.02
CA LEU A 283 -11.05 -0.17 -12.14
C LEU A 283 -10.67 -1.04 -13.33
N ARG A 284 -9.98 -2.16 -13.09
CA ARG A 284 -9.59 -3.12 -14.13
C ARG A 284 -10.82 -3.70 -14.86
N ALA A 285 -11.86 -4.07 -14.12
CA ALA A 285 -13.12 -4.51 -14.71
C ALA A 285 -13.82 -3.38 -15.50
N GLY A 286 -13.74 -2.14 -15.02
CA GLY A 286 -14.30 -0.97 -15.64
C GLY A 286 -13.72 -0.64 -17.03
N GLU A 287 -12.49 -1.10 -17.33
CA GLU A 287 -11.87 -0.93 -18.66
C GLU A 287 -12.64 -1.70 -19.75
N GLU A 288 -13.27 -2.84 -19.38
CA GLU A 288 -13.99 -3.73 -20.29
C GLU A 288 -15.51 -3.43 -20.37
N LEU A 289 -16.05 -2.71 -19.37
CA LEU A 289 -17.47 -2.40 -19.27
C LEU A 289 -17.84 -1.10 -20.02
N ASP A 290 -19.11 -1.01 -20.39
CA ASP A 290 -19.65 0.18 -21.07
C ASP A 290 -20.24 1.20 -20.09
N ASP A 291 -20.77 2.30 -20.61
CA ASP A 291 -21.33 3.42 -19.84
C ASP A 291 -22.66 3.11 -19.15
N SER A 292 -23.30 1.97 -19.44
CA SER A 292 -24.48 1.50 -18.73
C SER A 292 -24.17 0.89 -17.38
N ALA A 293 -22.89 0.53 -17.12
CA ALA A 293 -22.47 -0.10 -15.90
C ALA A 293 -22.33 0.92 -14.75
N CYS A 294 -22.80 0.49 -13.56
CA CYS A 294 -22.60 1.17 -12.29
C CYS A 294 -21.87 0.20 -11.36
N ILE A 295 -20.62 0.54 -11.08
CA ILE A 295 -19.72 -0.25 -10.22
C ILE A 295 -19.72 0.32 -8.81
N VAL A 296 -19.88 -0.53 -7.81
CA VAL A 296 -19.68 -0.18 -6.40
C VAL A 296 -18.50 -0.95 -5.85
N ALA A 297 -17.48 -0.23 -5.37
CA ALA A 297 -16.34 -0.77 -4.65
C ALA A 297 -16.57 -0.59 -3.14
N VAL A 298 -16.57 -1.71 -2.37
CA VAL A 298 -16.77 -1.65 -0.92
C VAL A 298 -15.42 -1.47 -0.24
N LEU A 299 -15.16 -0.26 0.27
CA LEU A 299 -13.93 0.10 0.95
C LEU A 299 -14.07 -0.16 2.45
N SER A 300 -13.40 -1.19 2.93
CA SER A 300 -13.64 -1.80 4.24
C SER A 300 -12.73 -1.31 5.35
N ASP A 301 -11.60 -0.65 5.02
CA ASP A 301 -10.54 -0.30 5.95
C ASP A 301 -9.94 1.09 5.70
N PHE A 302 -9.47 1.72 6.77
CA PHE A 302 -8.96 3.09 6.79
C PHE A 302 -7.45 3.16 6.56
N GLY A 303 -7.00 4.08 5.71
CA GLY A 303 -5.59 4.25 5.35
C GLY A 303 -4.68 4.66 6.51
N GLY A 304 -5.21 5.40 7.49
CA GLY A 304 -4.45 5.83 8.66
C GLY A 304 -3.89 4.69 9.52
N TYR A 305 -4.40 3.48 9.37
CA TYR A 305 -3.87 2.28 10.03
C TYR A 305 -2.66 1.65 9.32
N TYR A 306 -2.16 2.27 8.25
CA TYR A 306 -1.07 1.75 7.40
C TYR A 306 0.02 2.80 7.09
N LEU A 307 0.11 3.87 7.89
CA LEU A 307 1.07 4.97 7.68
C LEU A 307 2.53 4.50 7.75
N SER A 308 2.84 3.56 8.63
CA SER A 308 4.18 2.98 8.75
C SER A 308 4.52 1.95 7.67
N LYS A 309 3.55 1.57 6.83
CA LYS A 309 3.68 0.58 5.76
C LYS A 309 3.45 1.21 4.39
N MET A 310 2.33 0.89 3.72
CA MET A 310 2.08 1.23 2.33
C MET A 310 2.05 2.74 2.01
N TYR A 311 1.91 3.60 3.01
CA TYR A 311 1.98 5.05 2.85
C TYR A 311 3.39 5.62 3.07
N ARG A 312 4.38 4.78 3.44
CA ARG A 312 5.80 5.13 3.47
C ARG A 312 6.50 4.62 2.20
N ASP A 313 7.13 5.54 1.47
CA ASP A 313 7.85 5.21 0.25
C ASP A 313 9.01 4.23 0.51
N ASP A 314 9.76 4.44 1.60
CA ASP A 314 10.88 3.56 1.97
C ASP A 314 10.41 2.12 2.19
N TRP A 315 9.31 1.93 2.94
CA TRP A 315 8.74 0.60 3.15
C TRP A 315 8.29 -0.05 1.83
N MET A 316 7.63 0.73 0.95
CA MET A 316 7.20 0.24 -0.36
C MET A 316 8.39 -0.16 -1.25
N ARG A 317 9.51 0.59 -1.17
CA ARG A 317 10.76 0.25 -1.89
C ARG A 317 11.44 -0.99 -1.31
N GLU A 318 11.56 -1.08 0.01
CA GLU A 318 12.13 -2.25 0.70
C GLU A 318 11.38 -3.55 0.35
N LYS A 319 10.06 -3.46 0.16
CA LYS A 319 9.21 -4.58 -0.25
C LYS A 319 9.18 -4.82 -1.76
N GLY A 320 9.79 -3.96 -2.58
CA GLY A 320 9.73 -4.05 -4.04
C GLY A 320 8.34 -3.75 -4.62
N LEU A 321 7.46 -3.07 -3.86
CA LEU A 321 6.07 -2.79 -4.21
C LEU A 321 5.86 -1.36 -4.72
N TYR A 322 6.88 -0.49 -4.62
CA TYR A 322 6.77 0.91 -5.01
C TYR A 322 6.61 1.02 -6.53
N ARG A 323 5.44 1.47 -6.98
CA ARG A 323 5.23 1.84 -8.38
C ARG A 323 5.59 3.30 -8.54
N ARG A 324 6.60 3.59 -9.35
CA ARG A 324 6.83 4.97 -9.77
C ARG A 324 5.59 5.45 -10.51
N GLU A 325 5.10 6.62 -10.17
CA GLU A 325 4.19 7.34 -11.07
C GLU A 325 4.88 7.42 -12.43
N LYS A 326 4.15 7.13 -13.52
CA LYS A 326 4.64 7.44 -14.86
C LYS A 326 4.68 8.96 -14.94
N LEU A 327 5.79 9.53 -14.48
CA LEU A 327 6.08 10.93 -14.71
C LEU A 327 6.11 11.13 -16.24
N SER A 328 5.45 12.16 -16.74
CA SER A 328 5.72 12.60 -18.11
C SER A 328 7.23 12.91 -18.21
N LEU A 329 7.78 12.81 -19.41
CA LEU A 329 9.19 13.14 -19.63
C LEU A 329 9.60 14.50 -19.06
N GLU A 330 8.65 15.43 -19.00
CA GLU A 330 8.81 16.78 -18.46
C GLU A 330 8.83 16.83 -16.91
N GLN A 331 8.40 15.76 -16.25
CA GLN A 331 8.31 15.67 -14.77
C GLN A 331 9.44 14.86 -14.15
N ILE A 332 10.25 14.14 -14.94
CA ILE A 332 11.41 13.40 -14.42
C ILE A 332 12.51 14.40 -14.07
N THR A 333 12.93 14.39 -12.83
CA THR A 333 13.97 15.28 -12.31
C THR A 333 15.32 14.58 -12.13
N ALA A 334 16.38 15.35 -11.92
CA ALA A 334 17.70 14.83 -11.57
C ALA A 334 17.64 13.99 -10.29
N GLU A 335 16.82 14.36 -9.32
CA GLU A 335 16.62 13.60 -8.08
C GLU A 335 16.05 12.19 -8.36
N ASP A 336 15.05 12.10 -9.22
CA ASP A 336 14.47 10.80 -9.61
C ASP A 336 15.50 9.89 -10.28
N ILE A 337 16.38 10.46 -11.12
CA ILE A 337 17.43 9.70 -11.81
C ILE A 337 18.51 9.24 -10.82
N LEU A 338 18.89 10.09 -9.87
CA LEU A 338 19.87 9.76 -8.84
C LEU A 338 19.38 8.64 -7.91
N GLN A 339 18.08 8.58 -7.62
CA GLN A 339 17.48 7.52 -6.81
C GLN A 339 17.50 6.14 -7.52
N LEU A 340 17.63 6.11 -8.86
CA LEU A 340 17.81 4.85 -9.63
C LEU A 340 19.23 4.34 -9.60
N LYS A 341 20.19 5.21 -9.34
CA LYS A 341 21.60 4.90 -9.40
C LYS A 341 22.08 4.33 -8.08
N ALA A 342 22.88 3.26 -8.13
CA ALA A 342 23.58 2.81 -6.93
C ALA A 342 24.46 3.94 -6.39
N PRO A 343 24.44 4.22 -5.08
CA PRO A 343 25.25 5.29 -4.50
C PRO A 343 26.73 5.04 -4.79
N ARG A 344 27.37 5.99 -5.45
CA ARG A 344 28.81 6.01 -5.69
C ARG A 344 29.33 7.41 -5.35
N ASP A 345 30.43 7.46 -4.65
CA ASP A 345 31.12 8.73 -4.42
C ASP A 345 31.65 9.29 -5.74
N LEU A 346 31.49 10.60 -5.92
CA LEU A 346 32.02 11.29 -7.08
C LEU A 346 33.57 11.30 -7.01
N ILE A 347 34.19 10.73 -8.02
CA ILE A 347 35.65 10.77 -8.15
C ILE A 347 36.03 12.11 -8.77
N VAL A 348 36.87 12.86 -8.10
CA VAL A 348 37.30 14.23 -8.51
C VAL A 348 38.80 14.30 -8.53
N ALA A 349 39.35 15.11 -9.45
CA ALA A 349 40.74 15.56 -9.41
C ALA A 349 40.82 16.94 -8.81
N TYR A 350 41.99 17.29 -8.26
CA TYR A 350 42.30 18.60 -7.71
C TYR A 350 43.32 19.32 -8.59
N PRO A 351 43.33 20.66 -8.61
CA PRO A 351 44.22 21.44 -9.44
C PRO A 351 45.70 21.08 -9.31
N GLU A 352 46.09 20.61 -8.12
CA GLU A 352 47.46 20.26 -7.77
C GLU A 352 47.89 18.87 -8.21
N ASN A 353 46.92 17.98 -8.57
CA ASN A 353 47.26 16.66 -9.07
C ASN A 353 48.06 16.73 -10.37
N THR A 354 48.96 15.80 -10.57
CA THR A 354 49.70 15.62 -11.82
C THR A 354 48.83 14.83 -12.84
N LEU A 355 49.16 14.98 -14.13
CA LEU A 355 48.49 14.19 -15.18
C LEU A 355 48.64 12.71 -14.93
N ALA A 356 49.81 12.26 -14.40
CA ALA A 356 50.03 10.87 -14.03
C ALA A 356 49.05 10.36 -12.94
N GLU A 357 48.91 11.15 -11.86
CA GLU A 357 47.97 10.82 -10.79
C GLU A 357 46.52 10.77 -11.28
N VAL A 358 46.11 11.76 -12.08
CA VAL A 358 44.74 11.81 -12.64
C VAL A 358 44.49 10.65 -13.58
N PHE A 359 45.42 10.26 -14.40
CA PHE A 359 45.32 9.12 -15.29
C PHE A 359 45.21 7.81 -14.50
N GLU A 360 46.00 7.64 -13.44
CA GLU A 360 45.90 6.49 -12.56
C GLU A 360 44.54 6.42 -11.83
N MET A 361 44.01 7.57 -11.37
CA MET A 361 42.65 7.65 -10.81
C MET A 361 41.58 7.21 -11.81
N MET A 362 41.67 7.63 -13.08
CA MET A 362 40.77 7.20 -14.15
C MET A 362 40.80 5.68 -14.34
N LYS A 363 41.98 5.11 -14.37
CA LYS A 363 42.22 3.67 -14.59
C LYS A 363 41.70 2.81 -13.44
N GLN A 364 41.97 3.22 -12.20
CA GLN A 364 41.53 2.50 -10.99
C GLN A 364 40.02 2.49 -10.84
N ASN A 365 39.32 3.50 -11.36
CA ASN A 365 37.88 3.66 -11.20
C ASN A 365 37.09 3.40 -12.48
N ASP A 366 37.76 2.96 -13.56
CA ASP A 366 37.17 2.68 -14.86
C ASP A 366 36.34 3.85 -15.43
N VAL A 367 36.94 5.04 -15.39
CA VAL A 367 36.31 6.27 -15.90
C VAL A 367 37.26 6.96 -16.86
N SER A 368 36.73 7.51 -17.96
CA SER A 368 37.47 8.16 -19.02
C SER A 368 37.57 9.69 -18.89
N GLN A 369 36.94 10.27 -17.88
CA GLN A 369 36.93 11.70 -17.64
C GLN A 369 36.67 12.00 -16.15
N LEU A 370 37.34 13.00 -15.60
CA LEU A 370 37.16 13.46 -14.22
C LEU A 370 36.87 14.96 -14.15
N PRO A 371 35.94 15.38 -13.26
CA PRO A 371 35.83 16.81 -12.89
C PRO A 371 37.01 17.21 -12.04
N ILE A 372 37.47 18.44 -12.26
CA ILE A 372 38.51 19.10 -11.43
C ILE A 372 37.78 20.06 -10.51
N VAL A 373 37.98 19.86 -9.20
CA VAL A 373 37.24 20.59 -8.15
C VAL A 373 38.21 21.38 -7.28
N SER A 374 37.85 22.62 -6.96
CA SER A 374 38.54 23.43 -5.99
C SER A 374 37.52 24.05 -5.02
N TYR A 375 37.75 23.92 -3.71
CA TYR A 375 36.82 24.39 -2.67
C TYR A 375 35.35 23.96 -2.89
N ASN A 376 35.12 22.70 -3.24
CA ASN A 376 33.83 22.14 -3.60
C ASN A 376 33.12 22.73 -4.85
N ALA A 377 33.84 23.54 -5.64
CA ALA A 377 33.34 24.08 -6.89
C ALA A 377 34.05 23.40 -8.08
N PRO A 378 33.32 22.92 -9.10
CA PRO A 378 33.92 22.40 -10.33
C PRO A 378 34.52 23.56 -11.14
N ILE A 379 35.83 23.52 -11.35
CA ILE A 379 36.57 24.55 -12.07
C ILE A 379 37.01 24.11 -13.46
N GLY A 380 36.99 22.83 -13.75
CA GLY A 380 37.37 22.25 -15.04
C GLY A 380 37.04 20.78 -15.11
N SER A 381 37.48 20.16 -16.18
CA SER A 381 37.48 18.69 -16.37
C SER A 381 38.76 18.26 -17.10
N ILE A 382 39.00 16.96 -17.15
CA ILE A 382 40.09 16.39 -17.92
C ILE A 382 39.65 15.01 -18.43
N SER A 383 39.92 14.71 -19.69
CA SER A 383 39.60 13.42 -20.33
C SER A 383 40.87 12.65 -20.70
N GLU A 384 40.74 11.31 -20.84
CA GLU A 384 41.83 10.46 -21.39
C GLU A 384 42.28 10.94 -22.76
N ASN A 385 41.35 11.38 -23.62
CA ASN A 385 41.66 11.91 -24.93
C ASN A 385 42.51 13.20 -24.81
N LYS A 386 42.23 14.05 -23.86
CA LYS A 386 43.00 15.26 -23.61
C LYS A 386 44.41 14.89 -23.12
N ILE A 387 44.52 13.96 -22.18
CA ILE A 387 45.81 13.48 -21.68
C ILE A 387 46.62 12.88 -22.85
N LEU A 388 46.02 12.06 -23.70
CA LEU A 388 46.66 11.48 -24.86
C LEU A 388 47.18 12.57 -25.81
N SER A 389 46.39 13.58 -26.13
CA SER A 389 46.80 14.67 -26.99
C SER A 389 48.00 15.46 -26.45
N ILE A 390 48.03 15.69 -25.12
CA ILE A 390 49.13 16.36 -24.44
C ILE A 390 50.41 15.55 -24.54
N LEU A 391 50.33 14.24 -24.35
CA LEU A 391 51.49 13.35 -24.40
C LEU A 391 52.08 13.20 -25.82
N ILE A 392 51.23 13.29 -26.84
CA ILE A 392 51.68 13.30 -28.26
C ILE A 392 52.50 14.56 -28.53
N GLU A 393 52.15 15.67 -27.90
CA GLU A 393 52.88 16.96 -28.09
C GLU A 393 54.11 17.10 -27.16
N ASN A 394 54.06 16.48 -25.96
CA ASN A 394 55.11 16.55 -24.96
C ASN A 394 55.15 15.30 -24.06
N ASP A 395 56.11 14.42 -24.34
CA ASP A 395 56.27 13.14 -23.61
C ASP A 395 56.54 13.32 -22.11
N ASP A 396 57.11 14.46 -21.68
CA ASP A 396 57.45 14.73 -20.28
C ASP A 396 56.30 15.35 -19.47
N ALA A 397 55.14 15.56 -20.08
CA ALA A 397 54.01 16.28 -19.47
C ALA A 397 53.36 15.52 -18.30
N MET A 398 53.57 14.25 -18.09
CA MET A 398 52.94 13.45 -17.04
C MET A 398 53.15 13.97 -15.62
N ASN A 399 54.28 14.61 -15.37
CA ASN A 399 54.61 15.24 -14.07
C ASN A 399 54.05 16.68 -13.90
N SER A 400 53.37 17.20 -14.92
CA SER A 400 52.80 18.54 -14.89
C SER A 400 51.46 18.54 -14.19
N LYS A 401 51.13 19.65 -13.51
CA LYS A 401 49.86 19.81 -12.81
C LYS A 401 48.69 19.92 -13.79
N VAL A 402 47.58 19.25 -13.48
CA VAL A 402 46.40 19.19 -14.33
C VAL A 402 45.76 20.55 -14.59
N VAL A 403 45.93 21.51 -13.66
CA VAL A 403 45.37 22.86 -13.81
C VAL A 403 45.81 23.58 -15.08
N GLY A 404 46.99 23.27 -15.62
CA GLY A 404 47.49 23.83 -16.87
C GLY A 404 46.85 23.28 -18.15
N PHE A 405 46.05 22.25 -18.06
CA PHE A 405 45.55 21.50 -19.21
C PHE A 405 44.05 21.22 -19.16
N MET A 406 43.32 21.88 -18.24
CA MET A 406 41.88 21.64 -18.04
C MET A 406 41.05 21.92 -19.29
N GLU A 407 40.05 21.07 -19.47
CA GLU A 407 38.90 21.31 -20.33
C GLU A 407 37.83 22.08 -19.55
N PRO A 408 36.78 22.62 -20.21
CA PRO A 408 35.68 23.27 -19.54
C PRO A 408 35.06 22.40 -18.44
N ALA A 409 34.60 23.01 -17.36
CA ALA A 409 33.97 22.32 -16.27
C ALA A 409 32.65 21.64 -16.73
N PHE A 410 32.31 20.52 -16.10
CA PHE A 410 30.98 19.96 -16.27
C PHE A 410 29.91 20.96 -15.85
N PRO A 411 28.79 21.05 -16.60
CA PRO A 411 27.65 21.86 -16.17
C PRO A 411 27.12 21.38 -14.82
N VAL A 412 26.67 22.32 -14.00
CA VAL A 412 26.05 22.02 -12.70
C VAL A 412 24.57 22.32 -12.77
N CYS A 413 23.75 21.39 -12.25
CA CYS A 413 22.30 21.54 -12.09
C CYS A 413 21.89 21.26 -10.64
N GLN A 414 20.68 21.67 -10.28
CA GLN A 414 20.06 21.33 -9.00
C GLN A 414 19.30 19.99 -9.10
N THR A 415 18.86 19.44 -7.97
CA THR A 415 18.13 18.17 -7.92
C THR A 415 16.77 18.21 -8.61
N ASP A 416 16.16 19.38 -8.74
CA ASP A 416 14.87 19.62 -9.42
C ASP A 416 14.98 19.83 -10.95
N ALA A 417 16.21 19.84 -11.50
CA ALA A 417 16.41 19.97 -12.95
C ALA A 417 15.73 18.84 -13.71
N THR A 418 14.93 19.18 -14.72
CA THR A 418 14.17 18.21 -15.52
C THR A 418 15.08 17.41 -16.46
N ILE A 419 14.61 16.21 -16.88
CA ILE A 419 15.35 15.39 -17.85
C ILE A 419 15.62 16.13 -19.17
N SER A 420 14.72 17.04 -19.57
CA SER A 420 14.89 17.90 -20.75
C SER A 420 16.06 18.86 -20.58
N GLU A 421 16.16 19.54 -19.44
CA GLU A 421 17.27 20.43 -19.10
C GLU A 421 18.61 19.69 -19.01
N LEU A 422 18.61 18.49 -18.36
CA LEU A 422 19.79 17.64 -18.29
C LEU A 422 20.24 17.18 -19.69
N SER A 423 19.31 16.80 -20.54
CA SER A 423 19.58 16.36 -21.91
C SER A 423 20.18 17.51 -22.73
N GLU A 424 19.65 18.74 -22.62
CA GLU A 424 20.20 19.93 -23.30
C GLU A 424 21.64 20.20 -22.87
N LYS A 425 21.93 20.12 -21.55
CA LYS A 425 23.30 20.28 -21.04
C LYS A 425 24.26 19.22 -21.55
N LEU A 426 23.81 17.95 -21.63
CA LEU A 426 24.61 16.85 -22.17
C LEU A 426 24.84 16.90 -23.68
N GLN A 427 23.97 17.61 -24.44
CA GLN A 427 24.16 17.84 -25.87
C GLN A 427 25.26 18.87 -26.18
N GLN A 428 25.59 19.76 -25.23
CA GLN A 428 26.62 20.79 -25.37
C GLN A 428 28.06 20.28 -25.17
N ASN A 429 28.33 19.00 -25.52
CA ASN A 429 29.62 18.32 -25.42
C ASN A 429 30.10 17.95 -23.99
N ALA A 430 29.22 17.88 -23.02
CA ALA A 430 29.59 17.38 -21.71
C ALA A 430 29.46 15.86 -21.63
N ALA A 431 30.45 15.18 -21.05
CA ALA A 431 30.35 13.75 -20.76
C ALA A 431 29.37 13.46 -19.62
N GLY A 432 29.09 14.46 -18.77
CA GLY A 432 28.16 14.38 -17.67
C GLY A 432 27.71 15.74 -17.18
N VAL A 433 26.71 15.73 -16.31
CA VAL A 433 26.18 16.89 -15.57
C VAL A 433 26.38 16.63 -14.08
N LEU A 434 26.93 17.59 -13.37
CA LEU A 434 27.06 17.54 -11.91
C LEU A 434 25.76 18.01 -11.27
N ILE A 435 25.25 17.25 -10.33
CA ILE A 435 24.06 17.60 -9.56
C ILE A 435 24.49 18.04 -8.17
N SER A 436 24.11 19.25 -7.79
CA SER A 436 24.36 19.80 -6.46
C SER A 436 23.26 19.34 -5.51
N LEU A 437 23.66 18.58 -4.48
CA LEU A 437 22.74 18.10 -3.43
C LEU A 437 22.57 19.17 -2.35
N LEU A 438 21.51 19.04 -1.55
CA LEU A 438 21.18 19.97 -0.45
C LEU A 438 22.27 20.04 0.63
N ASP A 439 23.08 19.00 0.79
CA ASP A 439 24.22 18.96 1.72
C ASP A 439 25.51 19.56 1.13
N GLY A 440 25.45 20.10 -0.09
CA GLY A 440 26.56 20.69 -0.80
C GLY A 440 27.49 19.69 -1.49
N LYS A 441 27.16 18.40 -1.48
CA LYS A 441 27.88 17.38 -2.25
C LYS A 441 27.47 17.42 -3.71
N LEU A 442 28.37 16.94 -4.57
CA LEU A 442 28.12 16.80 -5.99
C LEU A 442 27.97 15.33 -6.36
N GLN A 443 27.04 15.03 -7.27
CA GLN A 443 26.91 13.75 -7.92
C GLN A 443 26.91 13.90 -9.43
N LEU A 444 27.35 12.88 -10.15
CA LEU A 444 27.44 12.92 -11.61
C LEU A 444 26.31 12.12 -12.25
N LEU A 445 25.60 12.72 -13.20
CA LEU A 445 24.71 12.05 -14.13
C LEU A 445 25.31 12.04 -15.53
N THR A 446 25.22 10.91 -16.21
CA THR A 446 25.70 10.67 -17.58
C THR A 446 24.54 10.44 -18.54
N LYS A 447 24.84 10.39 -19.85
CA LYS A 447 23.84 9.99 -20.88
C LYS A 447 23.25 8.62 -20.63
N SER A 448 24.05 7.67 -20.14
CA SER A 448 23.60 6.32 -19.78
C SER A 448 22.56 6.37 -18.67
N ASP A 449 22.81 7.14 -17.60
CA ASP A 449 21.86 7.28 -16.49
C ASP A 449 20.49 7.83 -16.95
N LEU A 450 20.49 8.79 -17.91
CA LEU A 450 19.25 9.31 -18.49
C LEU A 450 18.54 8.25 -19.36
N ILE A 451 19.29 7.49 -20.17
CA ILE A 451 18.73 6.42 -20.98
C ILE A 451 18.14 5.33 -20.09
N ASP A 452 18.85 4.93 -19.05
CA ASP A 452 18.37 3.93 -18.08
C ASP A 452 17.08 4.41 -17.40
N ALA A 453 17.00 5.66 -16.99
CA ALA A 453 15.79 6.26 -16.42
C ALA A 453 14.61 6.28 -17.40
N LEU A 454 14.86 6.41 -18.70
CA LEU A 454 13.84 6.40 -19.75
C LEU A 454 13.40 4.99 -20.16
N THR A 455 14.27 4.00 -20.04
CA THR A 455 14.02 2.61 -20.49
C THR A 455 13.48 1.70 -19.38
N HIS A 456 13.73 2.04 -18.12
CA HIS A 456 13.23 1.30 -16.95
C HIS A 456 11.90 1.89 -16.43
N LYS A 457 11.01 2.30 -17.36
CA LYS A 457 9.65 2.80 -17.09
C LYS A 457 8.68 1.72 -16.70
#